data_2d43a7b7a93460a3df333e340423e325
#
_entry.id   2d43a7b7a93460a3df333e340423e325
#
_cell.length_a   1.000
_cell.length_b   1.000
_cell.length_c   1.000
_cell.angle_alpha   90.00
_cell.angle_beta   90.00
_cell.angle_gamma   90.00
#
_symmetry.space_group_name_H-M   'P 1'
#
loop_
_entity.id
_entity.type
_entity.pdbx_description
1 polymer ?
#
loop_
_entity_poly.entity_id
_entity_poly.type
_entity_poly.pdbx_seq_one_letter_code
_entity_poly.pdbx_strand_id
1 'polypeptide(L)'
;GNLCGYMHTALQKEDGYPLGVMSKTPIEVVCRRMEGFWHGMLHVRTAGIDVIATHLSPFDWKFRQKEAKMIISYVDSLKLEDYFVAGDFNAISPLDADEIITHKTWIRNIKRGDASRPAYNNLNDGKFDLSVISSFLAAGMDDPIGRLVRPAEKRMTHPSAFRYRWKVEDERLPDLRSRLDYILVSPSLMHRCILGVVERLEGISDHYPVSIVLTNK
;
A
#
# COMPACT_ATOMS: atom_id res chain seq x y z
N GLY A 1 -11.48 18.06 4.37
CA GLY A 1 -10.51 18.01 5.45
C GLY A 1 -11.04 18.50 6.79
N ASN A 2 -11.76 19.62 6.79
CA ASN A 2 -12.20 20.28 8.04
C ASN A 2 -13.13 19.45 8.93
N LEU A 3 -13.99 18.61 8.35
CA LEU A 3 -14.90 17.73 9.11
C LEU A 3 -14.17 16.68 9.97
N CYS A 4 -12.94 16.30 9.61
CA CYS A 4 -12.13 15.33 10.34
C CYS A 4 -10.99 15.99 11.15
N GLY A 5 -10.98 17.31 11.28
CA GLY A 5 -9.93 18.06 11.98
C GLY A 5 -8.58 18.13 11.22
N TYR A 6 -8.55 17.75 9.93
CA TYR A 6 -7.38 17.92 9.07
C TYR A 6 -7.51 19.23 8.30
N MET A 7 -6.66 20.20 8.62
CA MET A 7 -6.76 21.56 8.07
C MET A 7 -5.96 21.73 6.78
N HIS A 8 -5.02 20.85 6.51
CA HIS A 8 -4.15 20.92 5.34
C HIS A 8 -4.36 19.69 4.46
N THR A 9 -4.47 19.91 3.14
CA THR A 9 -4.67 18.87 2.16
C THR A 9 -3.80 19.11 0.94
N ALA A 10 -3.28 18.03 0.36
CA ALA A 10 -2.60 18.06 -0.92
C ALA A 10 -3.13 16.93 -1.80
N LEU A 11 -3.44 17.24 -3.06
CA LEU A 11 -3.83 16.26 -4.07
C LEU A 11 -2.75 16.18 -5.14
N GLN A 12 -2.56 14.99 -5.69
CA GLN A 12 -1.64 14.78 -6.80
C GLN A 12 -2.26 15.27 -8.13
N LYS A 13 -3.55 15.02 -8.33
CA LYS A 13 -4.39 15.48 -9.45
C LYS A 13 -5.83 15.65 -8.98
N GLU A 14 -6.68 16.28 -9.81
CA GLU A 14 -8.07 16.56 -9.45
C GLU A 14 -9.08 15.57 -10.03
N ASP A 15 -8.69 14.73 -10.98
CA ASP A 15 -9.55 13.81 -11.71
C ASP A 15 -9.19 12.33 -11.49
N GLY A 16 -10.09 11.44 -11.90
CA GLY A 16 -9.93 9.99 -11.86
C GLY A 16 -9.74 9.44 -10.44
N TYR A 17 -8.63 8.73 -10.20
CA TYR A 17 -8.26 8.18 -8.90
C TYR A 17 -7.08 8.98 -8.33
N PRO A 18 -7.32 10.13 -7.68
CA PRO A 18 -6.25 10.98 -7.16
C PRO A 18 -5.61 10.38 -5.91
N LEU A 19 -4.31 10.61 -5.77
CA LEU A 19 -3.62 10.47 -4.50
C LEU A 19 -3.80 11.73 -3.68
N GLY A 20 -3.96 11.58 -2.38
CA GLY A 20 -4.11 12.72 -1.48
C GLY A 20 -3.44 12.49 -0.14
N VAL A 21 -2.97 13.57 0.45
CA VAL A 21 -2.47 13.62 1.83
C VAL A 21 -3.23 14.69 2.59
N MET A 22 -3.67 14.35 3.79
CA MET A 22 -4.28 15.28 4.74
C MET A 22 -3.44 15.33 6.01
N SER A 23 -3.26 16.53 6.57
CA SER A 23 -2.47 16.73 7.79
C SER A 23 -3.10 17.76 8.72
N LYS A 24 -2.85 17.61 10.02
CA LYS A 24 -3.13 18.62 11.03
C LYS A 24 -2.10 19.76 11.03
N THR A 25 -0.91 19.50 10.49
CA THR A 25 0.17 20.46 10.33
C THR A 25 0.31 20.89 8.87
N PRO A 26 0.93 22.05 8.60
CA PRO A 26 1.16 22.52 7.23
C PRO A 26 1.80 21.46 6.34
N ILE A 27 1.37 21.42 5.09
CA ILE A 27 1.89 20.52 4.05
C ILE A 27 2.70 21.36 3.06
N GLU A 28 3.96 20.97 2.88
CA GLU A 28 4.79 21.38 1.75
C GLU A 28 4.69 20.31 0.65
N VAL A 29 4.27 20.69 -0.54
CA VAL A 29 4.27 19.79 -1.70
C VAL A 29 5.63 19.84 -2.36
N VAL A 30 6.37 18.73 -2.28
CA VAL A 30 7.72 18.60 -2.85
C VAL A 30 7.66 18.19 -4.32
N CYS A 31 6.83 17.19 -4.65
CA CYS A 31 6.73 16.66 -6.01
C CYS A 31 5.35 16.06 -6.28
N ARG A 32 4.86 16.30 -7.50
CA ARG A 32 3.75 15.56 -8.11
C ARG A 32 4.26 14.92 -9.40
N ARG A 33 4.14 13.62 -9.53
CA ARG A 33 4.65 12.91 -10.71
C ARG A 33 3.61 11.94 -11.25
N MET A 34 3.28 12.11 -12.54
CA MET A 34 2.43 11.18 -13.30
C MET A 34 3.25 10.31 -14.23
N GLU A 35 4.29 10.89 -14.83
CA GLU A 35 5.10 10.23 -15.84
C GLU A 35 5.74 8.95 -15.29
N GLY A 36 5.50 7.83 -15.98
CA GLY A 36 5.99 6.51 -15.63
C GLY A 36 5.17 5.78 -14.58
N PHE A 37 4.11 6.39 -14.05
CA PHE A 37 3.20 5.80 -13.08
C PHE A 37 1.81 5.58 -13.67
N TRP A 38 1.09 4.59 -13.14
CA TRP A 38 -0.31 4.36 -13.50
C TRP A 38 -1.23 5.40 -12.87
N HIS A 39 -1.12 5.59 -11.56
CA HIS A 39 -1.93 6.57 -10.81
C HIS A 39 -1.13 7.76 -10.30
N GLY A 40 0.19 7.71 -10.39
CA GLY A 40 1.06 8.80 -9.96
C GLY A 40 1.77 8.57 -8.63
N MET A 41 2.58 9.56 -8.28
CA MET A 41 3.29 9.68 -7.01
C MET A 41 3.12 11.11 -6.49
N LEU A 42 2.80 11.26 -5.21
CA LEU A 42 2.74 12.53 -4.50
C LEU A 42 3.76 12.52 -3.36
N HIS A 43 4.73 13.41 -3.40
CA HIS A 43 5.65 13.62 -2.28
C HIS A 43 5.32 14.94 -1.57
N VAL A 44 5.07 14.85 -0.29
CA VAL A 44 4.84 15.99 0.58
C VAL A 44 5.70 15.89 1.84
N ARG A 45 5.98 17.05 2.45
CA ARG A 45 6.59 17.13 3.79
C ARG A 45 5.59 17.73 4.77
N THR A 46 5.40 17.06 5.89
CA THR A 46 4.51 17.51 6.97
C THR A 46 4.96 16.91 8.30
N ALA A 47 4.82 17.66 9.39
CA ALA A 47 5.26 17.24 10.74
C ALA A 47 6.73 16.76 10.82
N GLY A 48 7.61 17.29 9.96
CA GLY A 48 9.02 16.88 9.89
C GLY A 48 9.28 15.51 9.27
N ILE A 49 8.31 14.95 8.55
CA ILE A 49 8.40 13.65 7.88
C ILE A 49 8.11 13.81 6.38
N ASP A 50 8.88 13.16 5.55
CA ASP A 50 8.63 13.05 4.12
C ASP A 50 7.63 11.92 3.84
N VAL A 51 6.52 12.25 3.18
CA VAL A 51 5.42 11.33 2.88
C VAL A 51 5.33 11.14 1.38
N ILE A 52 5.53 9.91 0.92
CA ILE A 52 5.39 9.54 -0.50
C ILE A 52 4.14 8.70 -0.63
N ALA A 53 3.06 9.29 -1.13
CA ALA A 53 1.83 8.58 -1.44
C ALA A 53 1.90 8.01 -2.87
N THR A 54 1.46 6.78 -3.05
CA THR A 54 1.42 6.09 -4.34
C THR A 54 0.24 5.13 -4.44
N HIS A 55 -0.15 4.81 -5.68
CA HIS A 55 -1.07 3.72 -5.98
C HIS A 55 -0.51 3.04 -7.22
N LEU A 56 0.12 1.88 -7.04
CA LEU A 56 0.79 1.17 -8.12
C LEU A 56 -0.23 0.49 -9.05
N SER A 57 0.20 0.17 -10.27
CA SER A 57 -0.65 -0.41 -11.30
C SER A 57 -1.38 -1.67 -10.81
N PRO A 58 -2.71 -1.77 -10.98
CA PRO A 58 -3.47 -2.97 -10.61
C PRO A 58 -3.39 -4.09 -11.66
N PHE A 59 -2.69 -3.88 -12.79
CA PHE A 59 -2.83 -4.74 -13.97
C PHE A 59 -1.61 -5.59 -14.28
N ASP A 60 -0.36 -5.09 -14.04
CA ASP A 60 0.86 -5.75 -14.47
C ASP A 60 1.94 -5.67 -13.39
N TRP A 61 2.42 -6.84 -12.95
CA TRP A 61 3.48 -6.92 -11.95
C TRP A 61 4.82 -6.33 -12.45
N LYS A 62 5.13 -6.45 -13.74
CA LYS A 62 6.35 -5.86 -14.33
C LYS A 62 6.27 -4.33 -14.35
N PHE A 63 5.08 -3.79 -14.59
CA PHE A 63 4.87 -2.35 -14.51
C PHE A 63 5.02 -1.86 -13.07
N ARG A 64 4.42 -2.57 -12.09
CA ARG A 64 4.62 -2.28 -10.66
C ARG A 64 6.09 -2.30 -10.25
N GLN A 65 6.90 -3.23 -10.78
CA GLN A 65 8.34 -3.25 -10.54
C GLN A 65 9.04 -1.98 -11.04
N LYS A 66 8.63 -1.45 -12.21
CA LYS A 66 9.18 -0.19 -12.74
C LYS A 66 8.80 0.98 -11.84
N GLU A 67 7.53 1.07 -11.43
CA GLU A 67 7.05 2.09 -10.50
C GLU A 67 7.82 2.02 -9.16
N ALA A 68 7.99 0.83 -8.59
CA ALA A 68 8.76 0.63 -7.37
C ALA A 68 10.21 1.10 -7.49
N LYS A 69 10.90 0.73 -8.59
CA LYS A 69 12.27 1.19 -8.86
C LYS A 69 12.35 2.71 -8.97
N MET A 70 11.36 3.35 -9.60
CA MET A 70 11.32 4.81 -9.71
C MET A 70 11.16 5.48 -8.34
N ILE A 71 10.31 4.95 -7.46
CA ILE A 71 10.13 5.46 -6.09
C ILE A 71 11.41 5.27 -5.29
N ILE A 72 11.99 4.08 -5.31
CA ILE A 72 13.24 3.77 -4.58
C ILE A 72 14.36 4.69 -5.04
N SER A 73 14.59 4.83 -6.34
CA SER A 73 15.61 5.72 -6.89
C SER A 73 15.35 7.18 -6.52
N TYR A 74 14.09 7.61 -6.47
CA TYR A 74 13.71 8.96 -6.06
C TYR A 74 14.06 9.21 -4.60
N VAL A 75 13.67 8.32 -3.69
CA VAL A 75 13.98 8.40 -2.25
C VAL A 75 15.50 8.45 -2.03
N ASP A 76 16.24 7.56 -2.69
CA ASP A 76 17.68 7.47 -2.58
C ASP A 76 18.38 8.75 -3.08
N SER A 77 17.94 9.30 -4.23
CA SER A 77 18.48 10.52 -4.81
C SER A 77 18.35 11.74 -3.89
N LEU A 78 17.30 11.79 -3.08
CA LEU A 78 17.02 12.88 -2.14
C LEU A 78 17.68 12.66 -0.76
N LYS A 79 18.23 11.45 -0.51
CA LYS A 79 18.82 11.06 0.79
C LYS A 79 17.88 11.33 1.97
N LEU A 80 16.61 10.94 1.80
CA LEU A 80 15.60 11.16 2.83
C LEU A 80 15.93 10.33 4.09
N GLU A 81 15.78 10.93 5.26
CA GLU A 81 16.05 10.29 6.55
C GLU A 81 14.78 9.75 7.20
N ASP A 82 13.84 10.63 7.56
CA ASP A 82 12.55 10.27 8.15
C ASP A 82 11.46 10.32 7.07
N TYR A 83 11.17 9.18 6.48
CA TYR A 83 10.15 9.10 5.42
C TYR A 83 9.32 7.82 5.50
N PHE A 84 8.16 7.85 4.87
CA PHE A 84 7.43 6.64 4.52
C PHE A 84 6.82 6.71 3.11
N VAL A 85 6.68 5.53 2.52
CA VAL A 85 5.96 5.30 1.25
C VAL A 85 4.67 4.57 1.58
N ALA A 86 3.52 5.17 1.26
CA ALA A 86 2.23 4.62 1.65
C ALA A 86 1.21 4.62 0.51
N GLY A 87 0.31 3.66 0.56
CA GLY A 87 -0.80 3.53 -0.38
C GLY A 87 -1.14 2.10 -0.76
N ASP A 88 -1.91 1.94 -1.84
CA ASP A 88 -2.18 0.65 -2.45
C ASP A 88 -1.06 0.28 -3.43
N PHE A 89 -0.32 -0.77 -3.09
CA PHE A 89 0.79 -1.25 -3.92
C PHE A 89 0.35 -2.30 -4.94
N ASN A 90 -0.87 -2.81 -4.85
CA ASN A 90 -1.37 -3.92 -5.67
C ASN A 90 -0.38 -5.11 -5.75
N ALA A 91 0.43 -5.30 -4.72
CA ALA A 91 1.52 -6.25 -4.67
C ALA A 91 1.52 -7.02 -3.34
N ILE A 92 2.12 -8.20 -3.33
CA ILE A 92 2.19 -9.08 -2.16
C ILE A 92 3.56 -8.99 -1.51
N SER A 93 3.57 -8.91 -0.18
CA SER A 93 4.80 -8.94 0.62
C SER A 93 5.36 -10.35 0.77
N PRO A 94 6.69 -10.54 0.71
CA PRO A 94 7.30 -11.81 1.09
C PRO A 94 7.03 -12.19 2.55
N LEU A 95 6.71 -11.23 3.42
CA LEU A 95 6.35 -11.49 4.83
C LEU A 95 4.97 -12.14 5.00
N ASP A 96 4.16 -12.18 3.94
CA ASP A 96 2.83 -12.80 3.93
C ASP A 96 2.77 -14.02 3.00
N ALA A 97 3.91 -14.47 2.47
CA ALA A 97 3.95 -15.52 1.46
C ALA A 97 3.31 -16.84 1.95
N ASP A 98 3.57 -17.24 3.20
CA ASP A 98 3.03 -18.46 3.79
C ASP A 98 1.51 -18.39 3.97
N GLU A 99 0.98 -17.23 4.32
CA GLU A 99 -0.46 -17.02 4.46
C GLU A 99 -1.14 -17.02 3.09
N ILE A 100 -0.64 -16.21 2.16
CA ILE A 100 -1.31 -15.97 0.88
C ILE A 100 -1.31 -17.20 -0.03
N ILE A 101 -0.33 -18.10 0.10
CA ILE A 101 -0.28 -19.34 -0.68
C ILE A 101 -1.48 -20.26 -0.40
N THR A 102 -2.12 -20.10 0.75
CA THR A 102 -3.31 -20.87 1.15
C THR A 102 -4.58 -20.35 0.47
N HIS A 103 -4.59 -19.11 -0.03
CA HIS A 103 -5.74 -18.43 -0.60
C HIS A 103 -6.02 -18.86 -2.06
N LYS A 104 -6.41 -20.12 -2.24
CA LYS A 104 -6.56 -20.76 -3.56
C LYS A 104 -7.64 -20.13 -4.43
N THR A 105 -8.71 -19.61 -3.83
CA THR A 105 -9.80 -18.96 -4.59
C THR A 105 -9.31 -17.64 -5.15
N TRP A 106 -8.54 -16.87 -4.40
CA TRP A 106 -8.02 -15.61 -4.89
C TRP A 106 -7.04 -15.81 -6.06
N ILE A 107 -6.06 -16.70 -5.95
CA ILE A 107 -5.13 -16.98 -7.06
C ILE A 107 -5.86 -17.48 -8.31
N ARG A 108 -6.89 -18.31 -8.14
CA ARG A 108 -7.74 -18.77 -9.25
C ARG A 108 -8.47 -17.61 -9.94
N ASN A 109 -8.99 -16.64 -9.16
CA ASN A 109 -9.66 -15.47 -9.69
C ASN A 109 -8.71 -14.57 -10.47
N ILE A 110 -7.49 -14.36 -9.97
CA ILE A 110 -6.45 -13.61 -10.68
C ILE A 110 -6.07 -14.31 -11.99
N LYS A 111 -5.84 -15.64 -11.97
CA LYS A 111 -5.55 -16.42 -13.19
C LYS A 111 -6.62 -16.25 -14.26
N ARG A 112 -7.91 -16.25 -13.85
CA ARG A 112 -9.03 -16.01 -14.77
C ARG A 112 -9.02 -14.57 -15.32
N GLY A 113 -8.72 -13.60 -14.47
CA GLY A 113 -8.58 -12.20 -14.85
C GLY A 113 -7.48 -12.01 -15.90
N ASP A 114 -6.29 -12.51 -15.62
CA ASP A 114 -5.13 -12.44 -16.52
C ASP A 114 -5.40 -13.13 -17.86
N ALA A 115 -6.06 -14.31 -17.84
CA ALA A 115 -6.42 -15.02 -19.05
C ALA A 115 -7.51 -14.33 -19.89
N SER A 116 -8.40 -13.54 -19.26
CA SER A 116 -9.53 -12.90 -19.94
C SER A 116 -9.24 -11.53 -20.50
N ARG A 117 -8.12 -10.90 -20.10
CA ARG A 117 -7.77 -9.51 -20.43
C ARG A 117 -6.30 -9.40 -20.82
N PRO A 118 -5.96 -9.11 -22.09
CA PRO A 118 -4.57 -9.05 -22.56
C PRO A 118 -3.67 -8.03 -21.82
N ALA A 119 -4.30 -6.98 -21.23
CA ALA A 119 -3.58 -5.99 -20.44
C ALA A 119 -3.27 -6.44 -19.01
N TYR A 120 -3.79 -7.58 -18.55
CA TYR A 120 -3.61 -8.09 -17.21
C TYR A 120 -2.50 -9.13 -17.17
N ASN A 121 -1.55 -8.95 -16.26
CA ASN A 121 -0.42 -9.82 -16.01
C ASN A 121 -0.02 -9.69 -14.53
N ASN A 122 -0.91 -10.15 -13.64
CA ASN A 122 -0.74 -9.98 -12.20
C ASN A 122 0.08 -11.10 -11.57
N LEU A 123 0.18 -12.26 -12.23
CA LEU A 123 0.95 -13.39 -11.76
C LEU A 123 2.28 -13.52 -12.50
N ASN A 124 3.34 -13.85 -11.77
CA ASN A 124 4.64 -14.19 -12.30
C ASN A 124 4.74 -15.73 -12.40
N ASP A 125 4.77 -16.25 -13.62
CA ASP A 125 4.78 -17.71 -13.90
C ASP A 125 3.66 -18.47 -13.14
N GLY A 126 2.47 -17.90 -13.15
CA GLY A 126 1.27 -18.44 -12.50
C GLY A 126 1.25 -18.41 -10.97
N LYS A 127 2.22 -17.72 -10.33
CA LYS A 127 2.34 -17.52 -8.88
C LYS A 127 2.25 -16.04 -8.54
N PHE A 128 1.98 -15.72 -7.29
CA PHE A 128 2.06 -14.35 -6.81
C PHE A 128 3.47 -13.80 -6.96
N ASP A 129 3.59 -12.59 -7.52
CA ASP A 129 4.84 -11.85 -7.56
C ASP A 129 5.12 -11.21 -6.20
N LEU A 130 6.28 -11.50 -5.65
CA LEU A 130 6.74 -10.94 -4.37
C LEU A 130 7.81 -9.86 -4.57
N SER A 131 8.27 -9.66 -5.80
CA SER A 131 9.46 -8.87 -6.10
C SER A 131 9.28 -7.38 -5.85
N VAL A 132 8.05 -6.86 -6.01
CA VAL A 132 7.74 -5.44 -5.83
C VAL A 132 8.03 -5.01 -4.38
N ILE A 133 7.39 -5.66 -3.40
CA ILE A 133 7.63 -5.34 -1.98
C ILE A 133 9.04 -5.75 -1.56
N SER A 134 9.56 -6.88 -2.04
CA SER A 134 10.96 -7.28 -1.79
C SER A 134 11.96 -6.20 -2.22
N SER A 135 11.70 -5.47 -3.31
CA SER A 135 12.59 -4.39 -3.76
C SER A 135 12.64 -3.23 -2.77
N PHE A 136 11.52 -2.83 -2.18
CA PHE A 136 11.50 -1.79 -1.14
C PHE A 136 12.22 -2.25 0.13
N LEU A 137 11.98 -3.50 0.57
CA LEU A 137 12.66 -4.05 1.74
C LEU A 137 14.18 -4.18 1.50
N ALA A 138 14.60 -4.59 0.31
CA ALA A 138 16.02 -4.68 -0.07
C ALA A 138 16.68 -3.29 -0.18
N ALA A 139 15.92 -2.25 -0.47
CA ALA A 139 16.38 -0.85 -0.44
C ALA A 139 16.46 -0.27 0.99
N GLY A 140 16.26 -1.09 2.02
CA GLY A 140 16.37 -0.70 3.43
C GLY A 140 15.11 -0.14 4.06
N MET A 141 13.96 -0.15 3.38
CA MET A 141 12.69 0.21 4.00
C MET A 141 12.17 -0.93 4.87
N ASP A 142 11.46 -0.60 5.92
CA ASP A 142 10.82 -1.55 6.82
C ASP A 142 9.30 -1.57 6.65
N ASP A 143 8.69 -2.71 6.98
CA ASP A 143 7.24 -2.94 6.95
C ASP A 143 6.70 -3.13 8.38
N PRO A 144 6.22 -2.05 9.05
CA PRO A 144 5.72 -2.14 10.41
C PRO A 144 4.56 -3.11 10.57
N ILE A 145 3.62 -3.14 9.62
CA ILE A 145 2.47 -4.05 9.66
C ILE A 145 2.96 -5.49 9.55
N GLY A 146 3.85 -5.78 8.62
CA GLY A 146 4.46 -7.09 8.46
C GLY A 146 5.22 -7.56 9.70
N ARG A 147 5.85 -6.63 10.44
CA ARG A 147 6.64 -6.93 11.65
C ARG A 147 5.83 -7.01 12.94
N LEU A 148 4.84 -6.11 13.12
CA LEU A 148 4.17 -5.91 14.41
C LEU A 148 2.82 -6.62 14.50
N VAL A 149 2.11 -6.82 13.39
CA VAL A 149 0.78 -7.44 13.40
C VAL A 149 0.90 -8.96 13.32
N ARG A 150 0.32 -9.63 14.29
CA ARG A 150 0.25 -11.10 14.36
C ARG A 150 -1.18 -11.54 14.77
N PRO A 151 -1.66 -12.68 14.30
CA PRO A 151 -1.10 -13.50 13.24
C PRO A 151 -1.24 -12.86 11.83
N ALA A 152 -0.71 -13.52 10.78
CA ALA A 152 -0.60 -12.94 9.42
C ALA A 152 -1.95 -12.60 8.80
N GLU A 153 -3.01 -13.38 9.04
CA GLU A 153 -4.36 -13.12 8.53
C GLU A 153 -4.92 -11.75 8.98
N LYS A 154 -4.42 -11.20 10.09
CA LYS A 154 -4.83 -9.87 10.57
C LYS A 154 -4.23 -8.72 9.77
N ARG A 155 -3.23 -8.99 8.90
CA ARG A 155 -2.59 -7.98 8.05
C ARG A 155 -3.34 -7.73 6.75
N MET A 156 -4.30 -8.59 6.38
CA MET A 156 -5.01 -8.52 5.10
C MET A 156 -5.87 -7.25 5.03
N THR A 157 -5.70 -6.48 3.96
CA THR A 157 -6.35 -5.17 3.78
C THR A 157 -7.47 -5.19 2.74
N HIS A 158 -7.49 -6.18 1.84
CA HIS A 158 -8.47 -6.31 0.76
C HIS A 158 -8.86 -7.78 0.56
N PRO A 159 -10.10 -8.09 0.17
CA PRO A 159 -11.26 -7.22 0.20
C PRO A 159 -11.90 -7.15 1.59
N SER A 160 -12.62 -6.06 1.85
CA SER A 160 -13.63 -6.00 2.90
C SER A 160 -14.92 -6.70 2.44
N ALA A 161 -15.83 -6.99 3.36
CA ALA A 161 -17.16 -7.55 3.01
C ALA A 161 -17.97 -6.58 2.14
N PHE A 162 -17.74 -5.28 2.26
CA PHE A 162 -18.39 -4.23 1.46
C PHE A 162 -18.18 -4.42 -0.05
N ARG A 163 -17.00 -4.90 -0.49
CA ARG A 163 -16.70 -5.19 -1.89
C ARG A 163 -17.75 -6.07 -2.57
N TYR A 164 -18.25 -7.08 -1.82
CA TYR A 164 -19.18 -8.06 -2.33
C TYR A 164 -20.61 -7.86 -1.82
N ARG A 165 -20.84 -6.85 -0.98
CA ARG A 165 -22.10 -6.67 -0.23
C ARG A 165 -22.46 -7.91 0.61
N TRP A 166 -21.44 -8.62 1.13
CA TRP A 166 -21.61 -9.80 1.96
C TRP A 166 -21.64 -9.40 3.45
N LYS A 167 -22.05 -10.36 4.27
CA LYS A 167 -21.85 -10.24 5.73
C LYS A 167 -20.36 -10.35 6.07
N VAL A 168 -19.96 -9.74 7.17
CA VAL A 168 -18.56 -9.72 7.63
C VAL A 168 -18.05 -11.14 7.93
N GLU A 169 -18.95 -12.01 8.41
CA GLU A 169 -18.67 -13.40 8.77
C GLU A 169 -18.75 -14.37 7.59
N ASP A 170 -18.88 -13.88 6.35
CA ASP A 170 -18.97 -14.75 5.17
C ASP A 170 -17.71 -15.62 5.06
N GLU A 171 -17.89 -16.94 5.09
CA GLU A 171 -16.82 -17.94 5.10
C GLU A 171 -15.90 -17.91 3.85
N ARG A 172 -16.33 -17.23 2.78
CA ARG A 172 -15.54 -17.08 1.54
C ARG A 172 -14.51 -15.98 1.63
N LEU A 173 -14.70 -15.00 2.53
CA LEU A 173 -13.82 -13.82 2.63
C LEU A 173 -12.38 -14.17 2.97
N PRO A 174 -12.08 -15.08 3.93
CA PRO A 174 -10.69 -15.41 4.28
C PRO A 174 -9.86 -15.85 3.07
N ASP A 175 -10.41 -16.72 2.23
CA ASP A 175 -9.72 -17.27 1.03
C ASP A 175 -9.62 -16.26 -0.15
N LEU A 176 -10.20 -15.07 0.00
CA LEU A 176 -10.11 -13.97 -0.96
C LEU A 176 -9.22 -12.83 -0.48
N ARG A 177 -8.90 -12.78 0.82
CA ARG A 177 -8.16 -11.68 1.41
C ARG A 177 -6.71 -11.65 0.99
N SER A 178 -6.20 -10.44 0.85
CA SER A 178 -4.81 -10.14 0.54
C SER A 178 -4.40 -8.84 1.22
N ARG A 179 -3.11 -8.64 1.41
CA ARG A 179 -2.58 -7.35 1.83
C ARG A 179 -2.06 -6.62 0.60
N LEU A 180 -2.67 -5.50 0.26
CA LEU A 180 -2.32 -4.66 -0.87
C LEU A 180 -1.87 -3.26 -0.44
N ASP A 181 -2.29 -2.83 0.76
CA ASP A 181 -2.03 -1.51 1.31
C ASP A 181 -0.86 -1.56 2.30
N TYR A 182 0.08 -0.64 2.14
CA TYR A 182 1.31 -0.60 2.93
C TYR A 182 1.63 0.80 3.41
N ILE A 183 2.32 0.85 4.55
CA ILE A 183 3.08 2.00 5.03
C ILE A 183 4.50 1.48 5.24
N LEU A 184 5.34 1.61 4.22
CA LEU A 184 6.76 1.26 4.30
C LEU A 184 7.53 2.45 4.83
N VAL A 185 8.37 2.24 5.83
CA VAL A 185 9.03 3.32 6.56
C VAL A 185 10.55 3.23 6.46
N SER A 186 11.24 4.37 6.61
CA SER A 186 12.69 4.39 6.81
C SER A 186 13.10 3.65 8.09
N PRO A 187 14.34 3.16 8.20
CA PRO A 187 14.83 2.52 9.42
C PRO A 187 14.70 3.40 10.66
N SER A 188 14.96 4.71 10.53
CA SER A 188 14.79 5.69 11.61
C SER A 188 13.36 5.74 12.15
N LEU A 189 12.36 5.72 11.27
CA LEU A 189 10.95 5.68 11.67
C LEU A 189 10.55 4.31 12.21
N MET A 190 11.13 3.21 11.70
CA MET A 190 10.84 1.87 12.22
C MET A 190 11.21 1.74 13.71
N HIS A 191 12.34 2.31 14.12
CA HIS A 191 12.76 2.34 15.53
C HIS A 191 11.78 3.09 16.45
N ARG A 192 10.98 4.00 15.88
CA ARG A 192 9.96 4.78 16.58
C ARG A 192 8.57 4.16 16.50
N CYS A 193 8.39 3.15 15.66
CA CYS A 193 7.08 2.53 15.43
C CYS A 193 6.75 1.57 16.59
N ILE A 194 5.70 1.91 17.34
CA ILE A 194 5.27 1.14 18.53
C ILE A 194 4.00 0.33 18.30
N LEU A 195 3.24 0.65 17.25
CA LEU A 195 2.00 -0.04 16.94
C LEU A 195 1.74 -0.01 15.44
N GLY A 196 1.25 -1.11 14.90
CA GLY A 196 0.69 -1.22 13.57
C GLY A 196 -0.69 -1.89 13.65
N VAL A 197 -1.67 -1.39 12.90
CA VAL A 197 -3.05 -1.91 12.90
C VAL A 197 -3.61 -1.91 11.48
N VAL A 198 -4.38 -2.95 11.16
CA VAL A 198 -5.34 -2.94 10.05
C VAL A 198 -6.72 -2.73 10.67
N GLU A 199 -7.34 -1.58 10.39
CA GLU A 199 -8.61 -1.17 10.97
C GLU A 199 -9.77 -1.88 10.26
N ARG A 200 -10.44 -2.81 10.95
CA ARG A 200 -11.56 -3.58 10.40
C ARG A 200 -12.86 -2.76 10.34
N LEU A 201 -12.81 -1.66 9.58
CA LEU A 201 -13.95 -0.76 9.38
C LEU A 201 -14.76 -1.23 8.17
N GLU A 202 -15.93 -1.82 8.42
CA GLU A 202 -16.82 -2.29 7.37
C GLU A 202 -17.75 -1.18 6.85
N GLY A 203 -18.22 -1.33 5.61
CA GLY A 203 -19.22 -0.43 5.02
C GLY A 203 -18.69 0.89 4.49
N ILE A 204 -17.38 1.14 4.53
CA ILE A 204 -16.76 2.40 4.11
C ILE A 204 -16.05 2.24 2.77
N SER A 205 -15.25 1.17 2.61
CA SER A 205 -14.42 0.92 1.44
C SER A 205 -14.29 -0.59 1.21
N ASP A 206 -13.91 -0.99 0.02
CA ASP A 206 -13.50 -2.36 -0.30
C ASP A 206 -12.09 -2.70 0.23
N HIS A 207 -11.36 -1.72 0.76
CA HIS A 207 -10.12 -1.88 1.50
C HIS A 207 -10.28 -1.50 2.98
N TYR A 208 -9.51 -2.14 3.86
CA TYR A 208 -9.38 -1.75 5.26
C TYR A 208 -8.26 -0.73 5.41
N PRO A 209 -8.48 0.36 6.17
CA PRO A 209 -7.42 1.30 6.50
C PRO A 209 -6.26 0.66 7.25
N VAL A 210 -5.07 1.16 7.02
CA VAL A 210 -3.84 0.77 7.72
C VAL A 210 -3.33 1.95 8.51
N SER A 211 -2.95 1.73 9.76
CA SER A 211 -2.39 2.75 10.64
C SER A 211 -1.11 2.29 11.33
N ILE A 212 -0.23 3.24 11.63
CA ILE A 212 0.94 3.05 12.49
C ILE A 212 0.99 4.18 13.52
N VAL A 213 1.58 3.89 14.68
CA VAL A 213 1.84 4.87 15.74
C VAL A 213 3.34 5.00 15.93
N LEU A 214 3.82 6.22 15.85
CA LEU A 214 5.23 6.57 16.10
C LEU A 214 5.37 7.31 17.44
N THR A 215 6.43 7.02 18.17
CA THR A 215 6.82 7.85 19.32
C THR A 215 7.34 9.21 18.83
N ASN A 216 7.19 10.24 19.65
CA ASN A 216 7.84 11.52 19.42
C ASN A 216 9.38 11.36 19.46
N LYS A 217 10.08 12.27 18.77
CA LYS A 217 11.52 12.38 18.90
C LYS A 217 11.90 12.86 20.28
#